data_847b0e966962ba9512486bb3f78c8a60
#
_entry.id   847b0e966962ba9512486bb3f78c8a60
#
_cell.length_a   1.000
_cell.length_b   1.000
_cell.length_c   1.000
_cell.angle_alpha   90.00
_cell.angle_beta   90.00
_cell.angle_gamma   90.00
#
_symmetry.space_group_name_H-M   'P 1'
#
loop_
_entity.id
_entity.type
_entity.pdbx_description
1 polymer ?
#
loop_
_entity_poly.entity_id
_entity_poly.type
_entity_poly.pdbx_seq_one_letter_code
_entity_poly.pdbx_strand_id
1 'polypeptide(L)'
;ASYRLDRIYRTGHHGEALLAPELGVLAHKTIAPGVIFEDGDLKITAYVSEHPPIEPAVGYRFDYKGRSVVVSGDSNVNGDTLEIVDGADLLLHDALSLPTVTALSKAMGTAGLSRQSKIVSDVIDYHASTDSLIELGEQSNVDMVAFYHLVPVPLNVVLEDVFKRGMPDNFLLA
;
A
#
# COMPACT_ATOMS: atom_id res chain seq x y z
N ALA A 1 8.50 -21.13 -0.35
CA ALA A 1 9.10 -22.00 0.67
C ALA A 1 8.37 -21.91 2.01
N SER A 2 8.05 -20.71 2.50
CA SER A 2 7.42 -20.47 3.82
C SER A 2 6.07 -21.16 3.96
N TYR A 3 5.20 -21.05 2.98
CA TYR A 3 3.88 -21.67 2.99
C TYR A 3 3.93 -23.20 3.01
N ARG A 4 4.95 -23.80 2.41
CA ARG A 4 5.13 -25.26 2.47
C ARG A 4 5.43 -25.72 3.89
N LEU A 5 6.28 -25.00 4.61
CA LEU A 5 6.62 -25.32 6.00
C LEU A 5 5.42 -25.13 6.93
N ASP A 6 4.69 -24.01 6.77
CA ASP A 6 3.48 -23.75 7.54
C ASP A 6 2.42 -24.84 7.32
N ARG A 7 2.21 -25.26 6.07
CA ARG A 7 1.29 -26.38 5.76
C ARG A 7 1.70 -27.67 6.45
N ILE A 8 2.97 -28.06 6.34
CA ILE A 8 3.49 -29.29 6.97
C ILE A 8 3.27 -29.24 8.48
N TYR A 9 3.58 -28.11 9.11
CA TYR A 9 3.37 -27.90 10.53
C TYR A 9 1.88 -28.02 10.92
N ARG A 10 1.00 -27.33 10.20
CA ARG A 10 -0.45 -27.35 10.49
C ARG A 10 -1.07 -28.71 10.28
N THR A 11 -0.72 -29.41 9.19
CA THR A 11 -1.21 -30.77 8.94
C THR A 11 -0.70 -31.73 10.01
N GLY A 12 0.57 -31.62 10.42
CA GLY A 12 1.14 -32.45 11.49
C GLY A 12 0.52 -32.19 12.86
N HIS A 13 0.11 -30.93 13.13
CA HIS A 13 -0.48 -30.54 14.41
C HIS A 13 -1.98 -30.80 14.49
N HIS A 14 -2.72 -30.48 13.43
CA HIS A 14 -4.20 -30.56 13.41
C HIS A 14 -4.76 -31.78 12.67
N GLY A 15 -3.90 -32.51 11.94
CA GLY A 15 -4.30 -33.66 11.13
C GLY A 15 -4.96 -33.27 9.79
N GLU A 16 -5.02 -34.24 8.90
CA GLU A 16 -5.54 -34.06 7.53
C GLU A 16 -7.05 -33.80 7.47
N ALA A 17 -7.77 -34.13 8.54
CA ALA A 17 -9.20 -33.85 8.62
C ALA A 17 -9.57 -32.35 8.62
N LEU A 18 -8.63 -31.49 9.08
CA LEU A 18 -8.81 -30.03 9.10
C LEU A 18 -8.15 -29.35 7.91
N LEU A 19 -7.06 -29.93 7.39
CA LEU A 19 -6.29 -29.36 6.28
C LEU A 19 -5.89 -30.50 5.32
N ALA A 20 -6.58 -30.60 4.19
CA ALA A 20 -6.18 -31.54 3.16
C ALA A 20 -4.74 -31.24 2.72
N PRO A 21 -3.88 -32.27 2.57
CA PRO A 21 -2.46 -32.10 2.22
C PRO A 21 -2.22 -31.36 0.91
N GLU A 22 -3.19 -31.44 0.00
CA GLU A 22 -3.14 -30.79 -1.33
C GLU A 22 -3.47 -29.31 -1.26
N LEU A 23 -4.18 -28.85 -0.21
CA LEU A 23 -4.53 -27.44 -0.04
C LEU A 23 -3.30 -26.61 0.36
N GLY A 24 -3.21 -25.41 -0.17
CA GLY A 24 -2.10 -24.47 0.10
C GLY A 24 -0.86 -24.69 -0.79
N VAL A 25 -0.99 -25.49 -1.86
CA VAL A 25 -0.01 -25.48 -2.94
C VAL A 25 -0.23 -24.23 -3.79
N LEU A 26 0.71 -23.29 -3.70
CA LEU A 26 0.70 -22.08 -4.52
C LEU A 26 1.56 -22.31 -5.76
N ALA A 27 0.97 -22.12 -6.93
CA ALA A 27 1.72 -22.00 -8.16
C ALA A 27 2.29 -20.59 -8.23
N HIS A 28 3.62 -20.48 -8.21
CA HIS A 28 4.31 -19.19 -8.30
C HIS A 28 4.55 -18.83 -9.76
N LYS A 29 4.20 -17.59 -10.12
CA LYS A 29 4.54 -16.99 -11.41
C LYS A 29 5.31 -15.69 -11.12
N THR A 30 6.53 -15.61 -11.63
CA THR A 30 7.26 -14.34 -11.64
C THR A 30 6.60 -13.40 -12.64
N ILE A 31 6.35 -12.16 -12.23
CA ILE A 31 5.79 -11.11 -13.06
C ILE A 31 6.83 -10.04 -13.33
N ALA A 32 6.61 -9.26 -14.37
CA ALA A 32 7.28 -8.00 -14.66
C ALA A 32 6.21 -6.90 -14.80
N PRO A 33 6.56 -5.62 -14.70
CA PRO A 33 5.63 -4.53 -14.99
C PRO A 33 4.98 -4.68 -16.35
N GLY A 34 3.70 -4.31 -16.46
CA GLY A 34 2.86 -4.47 -17.64
C GLY A 34 1.65 -5.36 -17.34
N VAL A 35 0.92 -5.77 -18.37
CA VAL A 35 -0.25 -6.65 -18.23
C VAL A 35 0.19 -8.03 -17.77
N ILE A 36 -0.27 -8.43 -16.60
CA ILE A 36 0.10 -9.72 -15.95
C ILE A 36 -1.01 -10.76 -16.01
N PHE A 37 -2.25 -10.31 -16.20
CA PHE A 37 -3.43 -11.15 -16.33
C PHE A 37 -4.47 -10.48 -17.22
N GLU A 38 -5.09 -11.26 -18.10
CA GLU A 38 -6.21 -10.83 -18.93
C GLU A 38 -7.11 -12.05 -19.18
N ASP A 39 -8.37 -11.93 -18.79
CA ASP A 39 -9.40 -12.97 -19.02
C ASP A 39 -10.79 -12.31 -19.10
N GLY A 40 -11.41 -12.40 -20.26
CA GLY A 40 -12.67 -11.75 -20.56
C GLY A 40 -12.60 -10.24 -20.34
N ASP A 41 -13.42 -9.72 -19.42
CA ASP A 41 -13.50 -8.29 -19.13
C ASP A 41 -12.47 -7.84 -18.07
N LEU A 42 -11.74 -8.77 -17.43
CA LEU A 42 -10.76 -8.47 -16.38
C LEU A 42 -9.35 -8.34 -16.96
N LYS A 43 -8.74 -7.19 -16.74
CA LYS A 43 -7.32 -6.96 -17.01
C LYS A 43 -6.63 -6.50 -15.73
N ILE A 44 -5.44 -7.06 -15.43
CA ILE A 44 -4.61 -6.66 -14.31
C ILE A 44 -3.25 -6.23 -14.85
N THR A 45 -2.88 -5.01 -14.52
CA THR A 45 -1.59 -4.40 -14.88
C THR A 45 -0.78 -4.19 -13.62
N ALA A 46 0.46 -4.68 -13.60
CA ALA A 46 1.46 -4.34 -12.56
C ALA A 46 2.28 -3.14 -13.02
N TYR A 47 2.57 -2.21 -12.12
CA TYR A 47 3.44 -1.07 -12.36
C TYR A 47 4.53 -0.97 -11.29
N VAL A 48 5.60 -0.26 -11.60
CA VAL A 48 6.69 -0.05 -10.63
C VAL A 48 6.25 0.96 -9.59
N SER A 49 6.25 0.55 -8.32
CA SER A 49 6.07 1.45 -7.19
C SER A 49 7.41 1.74 -6.51
N GLU A 50 7.49 2.83 -5.74
CA GLU A 50 8.74 3.31 -5.16
C GLU A 50 8.76 3.05 -3.65
N HIS A 51 9.47 1.99 -3.23
CA HIS A 51 9.62 1.61 -1.82
C HIS A 51 11.06 1.23 -1.49
N PRO A 52 12.01 2.19 -1.53
CA PRO A 52 13.40 1.89 -1.23
C PRO A 52 13.60 1.40 0.22
N PRO A 53 14.50 0.44 0.48
CA PRO A 53 15.43 -0.18 -0.46
C PRO A 53 14.90 -1.45 -1.14
N ILE A 54 13.58 -1.68 -1.16
CA ILE A 54 12.95 -2.87 -1.75
C ILE A 54 12.80 -2.67 -3.25
N GLU A 55 13.43 -3.55 -4.04
CA GLU A 55 13.34 -3.58 -5.49
C GLU A 55 13.22 -5.02 -6.02
N PRO A 56 12.24 -5.30 -6.89
CA PRO A 56 11.17 -4.40 -7.32
C PRO A 56 10.05 -4.32 -6.28
N ALA A 57 9.49 -3.12 -6.07
CA ALA A 57 8.20 -2.91 -5.47
C ALA A 57 7.17 -2.70 -6.59
N VAL A 58 5.95 -3.19 -6.42
CA VAL A 58 4.91 -3.12 -7.46
C VAL A 58 3.55 -2.77 -6.88
N GLY A 59 2.83 -1.91 -7.60
CA GLY A 59 1.41 -1.71 -7.44
C GLY A 59 0.62 -2.38 -8.57
N TYR A 60 -0.70 -2.35 -8.47
CA TYR A 60 -1.58 -3.04 -9.42
C TYR A 60 -2.77 -2.16 -9.83
N ARG A 61 -3.10 -2.17 -11.12
CA ARG A 61 -4.36 -1.66 -11.65
C ARG A 61 -5.23 -2.82 -12.10
N PHE A 62 -6.47 -2.80 -11.66
CA PHE A 62 -7.52 -3.75 -12.05
C PHE A 62 -8.54 -3.01 -12.90
N ASP A 63 -8.73 -3.43 -14.13
CA ASP A 63 -9.78 -2.95 -15.00
C ASP A 63 -10.83 -4.07 -15.18
N TYR A 64 -12.10 -3.77 -14.91
CA TYR A 64 -13.19 -4.73 -15.04
C TYR A 64 -14.50 -4.05 -15.43
N LYS A 65 -15.06 -4.43 -16.59
CA LYS A 65 -16.35 -3.92 -17.08
C LYS A 65 -16.49 -2.40 -17.07
N GLY A 66 -15.45 -1.71 -17.51
CA GLY A 66 -15.41 -0.25 -17.59
C GLY A 66 -15.21 0.45 -16.25
N ARG A 67 -14.84 -0.28 -15.19
CA ARG A 67 -14.42 0.25 -13.91
C ARG A 67 -12.96 -0.09 -13.64
N SER A 68 -12.30 0.75 -12.87
CA SER A 68 -10.88 0.56 -12.56
C SER A 68 -10.53 0.89 -11.11
N VAL A 69 -9.68 0.06 -10.53
CA VAL A 69 -9.13 0.24 -9.18
C VAL A 69 -7.63 0.12 -9.25
N VAL A 70 -6.93 1.07 -8.64
CA VAL A 70 -5.48 1.02 -8.46
C VAL A 70 -5.16 0.79 -6.98
N VAL A 71 -4.21 -0.12 -6.71
CA VAL A 71 -3.70 -0.40 -5.37
C VAL A 71 -2.19 -0.20 -5.39
N SER A 72 -1.69 0.76 -4.61
CA SER A 72 -0.27 1.15 -4.64
C SER A 72 0.68 0.10 -4.03
N GLY A 73 0.23 -0.66 -3.02
CA GLY A 73 1.14 -1.21 -2.03
C GLY A 73 1.70 -0.07 -1.15
N ASP A 74 2.73 -0.37 -0.36
CA ASP A 74 3.47 0.66 0.37
C ASP A 74 4.40 1.35 -0.61
N SER A 75 4.28 2.65 -0.82
CA SER A 75 5.10 3.34 -1.82
C SER A 75 5.05 4.88 -1.71
N ASN A 76 6.08 5.52 -2.24
CA ASN A 76 6.00 6.93 -2.62
C ASN A 76 5.24 7.12 -3.94
N VAL A 77 4.80 8.35 -4.19
CA VAL A 77 4.27 8.77 -5.50
C VAL A 77 5.43 9.02 -6.45
N ASN A 78 5.37 8.42 -7.64
CA ASN A 78 6.32 8.66 -8.74
C ASN A 78 5.59 8.87 -10.08
N GLY A 79 6.34 9.04 -11.17
CA GLY A 79 5.75 9.22 -12.50
C GLY A 79 4.91 8.05 -12.99
N ASP A 80 5.34 6.81 -12.68
CA ASP A 80 4.59 5.59 -13.03
C ASP A 80 3.26 5.53 -12.26
N THR A 81 3.24 6.01 -11.00
CA THR A 81 2.01 6.13 -10.20
C THR A 81 1.03 7.10 -10.85
N LEU A 82 1.49 8.27 -11.26
CA LEU A 82 0.63 9.26 -11.92
C LEU A 82 0.03 8.70 -13.22
N GLU A 83 0.84 8.05 -14.05
CA GLU A 83 0.38 7.47 -15.31
C GLU A 83 -0.66 6.37 -15.11
N ILE A 84 -0.44 5.46 -14.15
CA ILE A 84 -1.32 4.31 -13.94
C ILE A 84 -2.64 4.70 -13.26
N VAL A 85 -2.64 5.78 -12.47
CA VAL A 85 -3.81 6.29 -11.73
C VAL A 85 -4.71 7.14 -12.62
N ASP A 86 -4.18 7.76 -13.66
CA ASP A 86 -4.96 8.65 -14.52
C ASP A 86 -6.23 7.98 -15.06
N GLY A 87 -7.37 8.62 -14.82
CA GLY A 87 -8.70 8.12 -15.20
C GLY A 87 -9.18 6.87 -14.45
N ALA A 88 -8.56 6.52 -13.31
CA ALA A 88 -9.07 5.44 -12.47
C ALA A 88 -10.31 5.86 -11.67
N ASP A 89 -11.26 4.92 -11.46
CA ASP A 89 -12.42 5.17 -10.59
C ASP A 89 -12.02 5.23 -9.11
N LEU A 90 -11.03 4.44 -8.70
CA LEU A 90 -10.58 4.39 -7.31
C LEU A 90 -9.08 4.14 -7.21
N LEU A 91 -8.40 4.97 -6.43
CA LEU A 91 -7.05 4.73 -5.95
C LEU A 91 -7.09 4.32 -4.47
N LEU A 92 -6.55 3.16 -4.14
CA LEU A 92 -6.19 2.78 -2.78
C LEU A 92 -4.69 3.00 -2.60
N HIS A 93 -4.30 3.89 -1.67
CA HIS A 93 -2.88 4.22 -1.44
C HIS A 93 -2.57 4.25 0.05
N ASP A 94 -1.35 3.80 0.42
CA ASP A 94 -0.83 4.07 1.76
C ASP A 94 -0.69 5.57 1.98
N ALA A 95 -0.76 6.01 3.23
CA ALA A 95 -0.68 7.43 3.53
C ALA A 95 0.10 7.73 4.80
N LEU A 96 1.05 8.63 4.70
CA LEU A 96 1.89 9.07 5.80
C LEU A 96 1.52 10.47 6.25
N SER A 97 1.27 10.63 7.56
CA SER A 97 1.16 11.96 8.18
C SER A 97 2.54 12.52 8.51
N LEU A 98 3.10 13.29 7.59
CA LEU A 98 4.43 13.89 7.76
C LEU A 98 4.58 14.69 9.04
N PRO A 99 3.60 15.55 9.45
CA PRO A 99 3.69 16.27 10.72
C PRO A 99 3.77 15.34 11.94
N THR A 100 2.99 14.26 11.94
CA THR A 100 2.96 13.30 13.06
C THR A 100 4.24 12.50 13.15
N VAL A 101 4.74 11.97 12.04
CA VAL A 101 6.00 11.21 11.98
C VAL A 101 7.17 12.08 12.42
N THR A 102 7.25 13.32 11.93
CA THR A 102 8.30 14.28 12.30
C THR A 102 8.27 14.60 13.80
N ALA A 103 7.09 14.87 14.36
CA ALA A 103 6.93 15.15 15.78
C ALA A 103 7.30 13.95 16.65
N LEU A 104 6.90 12.75 16.24
CA LEU A 104 7.20 11.50 16.95
C LEU A 104 8.70 11.18 16.93
N SER A 105 9.35 11.27 15.79
CA SER A 105 10.80 11.07 15.65
C SER A 105 11.57 12.05 16.53
N LYS A 106 11.20 13.33 16.52
CA LYS A 106 11.81 14.36 17.37
C LYS A 106 11.62 14.06 18.86
N ALA A 107 10.42 13.68 19.29
CA ALA A 107 10.14 13.34 20.69
C ALA A 107 10.96 12.14 21.15
N MET A 108 11.08 11.09 20.35
CA MET A 108 11.91 9.92 20.62
C MET A 108 13.39 10.29 20.73
N GLY A 109 13.90 11.12 19.83
CA GLY A 109 15.30 11.61 19.89
C GLY A 109 15.57 12.39 21.18
N THR A 110 14.66 13.27 21.59
CA THR A 110 14.76 14.03 22.83
C THR A 110 14.73 13.13 24.07
N ALA A 111 13.99 12.03 24.02
CA ALA A 111 13.93 11.03 25.08
C ALA A 111 15.14 10.06 25.09
N GLY A 112 16.14 10.26 24.25
CA GLY A 112 17.32 9.39 24.15
C GLY A 112 17.09 8.08 23.39
N LEU A 113 15.93 7.91 22.74
CA LEU A 113 15.55 6.73 21.95
C LEU A 113 16.02 6.89 20.49
N SER A 114 17.33 7.09 20.29
CA SER A 114 17.89 7.46 18.97
C SER A 114 17.65 6.44 17.88
N ARG A 115 17.68 5.13 18.20
CA ARG A 115 17.38 4.07 17.23
C ARG A 115 15.92 4.15 16.75
N GLN A 116 14.97 4.31 17.66
CA GLN A 116 13.55 4.42 17.35
C GLN A 116 13.26 5.72 16.59
N SER A 117 13.88 6.82 17.00
CA SER A 117 13.81 8.11 16.29
C SER A 117 14.23 7.95 14.82
N LYS A 118 15.37 7.25 14.58
CA LYS A 118 15.82 7.00 13.21
C LYS A 118 14.84 6.14 12.42
N ILE A 119 14.36 5.02 12.97
CA ILE A 119 13.39 4.14 12.30
C ILE A 119 12.14 4.92 11.92
N VAL A 120 11.59 5.73 12.84
CA VAL A 120 10.41 6.58 12.58
C VAL A 120 10.70 7.65 11.53
N SER A 121 11.93 8.17 11.46
CA SER A 121 12.30 9.12 10.41
C SER A 121 12.41 8.46 9.04
N ASP A 122 12.94 7.24 9.01
CA ASP A 122 13.20 6.52 7.75
C ASP A 122 11.91 6.13 6.99
N VAL A 123 10.76 6.03 7.69
CA VAL A 123 9.49 5.70 7.03
C VAL A 123 9.03 6.78 6.03
N ILE A 124 9.57 7.99 6.13
CA ILE A 124 9.29 9.09 5.19
C ILE A 124 9.86 8.78 3.79
N ASP A 125 10.91 7.97 3.73
CA ASP A 125 11.62 7.69 2.48
C ASP A 125 10.84 6.73 1.55
N TYR A 126 9.83 6.02 2.09
CA TYR A 126 9.15 4.96 1.35
C TYR A 126 7.61 4.91 1.53
N HIS A 127 7.00 5.96 2.09
CA HIS A 127 5.55 6.13 2.19
C HIS A 127 5.12 7.49 1.65
N ALA A 128 4.02 7.53 0.92
CA ALA A 128 3.48 8.76 0.37
C ALA A 128 2.90 9.66 1.46
N SER A 129 3.28 10.93 1.48
CA SER A 129 2.66 11.91 2.35
C SER A 129 1.22 12.22 1.91
N THR A 130 0.35 12.60 2.86
CA THR A 130 -1.00 13.06 2.52
C THR A 130 -0.98 14.21 1.52
N ASP A 131 -0.01 15.12 1.62
CA ASP A 131 0.12 16.26 0.71
C ASP A 131 0.47 15.80 -0.72
N SER A 132 1.41 14.84 -0.87
CA SER A 132 1.76 14.30 -2.20
C SER A 132 0.61 13.51 -2.83
N LEU A 133 -0.25 12.87 -2.01
CA LEU A 133 -1.44 12.18 -2.50
C LEU A 133 -2.54 13.14 -2.94
N ILE A 134 -2.70 14.27 -2.25
CA ILE A 134 -3.61 15.33 -2.68
C ILE A 134 -3.14 15.90 -4.02
N GLU A 135 -1.84 16.19 -4.15
CA GLU A 135 -1.26 16.66 -5.40
C GLU A 135 -1.42 15.64 -6.54
N LEU A 136 -1.22 14.35 -6.26
CA LEU A 136 -1.48 13.27 -7.24
C LEU A 136 -2.93 13.28 -7.71
N GLY A 137 -3.90 13.42 -6.78
CA GLY A 137 -5.31 13.47 -7.12
C GLY A 137 -5.69 14.70 -7.94
N GLU A 138 -5.03 15.84 -7.71
CA GLU A 138 -5.21 17.06 -8.51
C GLU A 138 -4.61 16.95 -9.92
N GLN A 139 -3.52 16.20 -10.07
CA GLN A 139 -2.82 16.01 -11.35
C GLN A 139 -3.41 14.90 -12.20
N SER A 140 -4.07 13.92 -11.59
CA SER A 140 -4.74 12.81 -12.26
C SER A 140 -6.24 13.05 -12.36
N ASN A 141 -6.91 12.29 -13.24
CA ASN A 141 -8.37 12.31 -13.36
C ASN A 141 -8.99 11.17 -12.53
N VAL A 142 -8.45 10.86 -11.35
CA VAL A 142 -9.00 9.83 -10.48
C VAL A 142 -10.29 10.29 -9.82
N ASP A 143 -11.33 9.46 -9.88
CA ASP A 143 -12.64 9.83 -9.32
C ASP A 143 -12.63 9.86 -7.78
N MET A 144 -11.93 8.89 -7.14
CA MET A 144 -11.89 8.75 -5.69
C MET A 144 -10.52 8.24 -5.21
N VAL A 145 -10.06 8.77 -4.08
CA VAL A 145 -8.84 8.30 -3.40
C VAL A 145 -9.19 7.81 -2.00
N ALA A 146 -8.76 6.61 -1.65
CA ALA A 146 -8.93 6.06 -0.32
C ALA A 146 -7.56 5.75 0.31
N PHE A 147 -7.29 6.37 1.45
CA PHE A 147 -6.08 6.12 2.21
C PHE A 147 -6.24 4.85 3.05
N TYR A 148 -5.33 3.90 2.87
CA TYR A 148 -5.19 2.73 3.73
C TYR A 148 -3.76 2.68 4.29
N HIS A 149 -3.42 1.71 5.11
CA HIS A 149 -2.07 1.59 5.70
C HIS A 149 -1.55 2.94 6.23
N LEU A 150 -2.31 3.56 7.15
CA LEU A 150 -2.00 4.89 7.69
C LEU A 150 -0.75 4.86 8.57
N VAL A 151 0.20 5.75 8.30
CA VAL A 151 1.50 5.82 8.99
C VAL A 151 1.69 7.19 9.69
N PRO A 152 1.81 7.22 11.04
CA PRO A 152 1.55 6.12 11.97
C PRO A 152 0.06 5.81 12.06
N VAL A 153 -0.30 4.59 12.50
CA VAL A 153 -1.71 4.23 12.73
C VAL A 153 -2.35 5.21 13.71
N PRO A 154 -3.46 5.89 13.34
CA PRO A 154 -4.14 6.80 14.24
C PRO A 154 -4.80 6.03 15.38
N LEU A 155 -4.52 6.40 16.63
CA LEU A 155 -5.03 5.73 17.82
C LEU A 155 -6.36 6.31 18.31
N ASN A 156 -6.82 7.40 17.72
CA ASN A 156 -8.05 8.10 18.07
C ASN A 156 -8.47 9.05 16.96
N VAL A 157 -9.70 9.56 17.06
CA VAL A 157 -10.30 10.48 16.06
C VAL A 157 -9.50 11.77 15.84
N VAL A 158 -8.78 12.27 16.86
CA VAL A 158 -7.96 13.48 16.70
C VAL A 158 -6.77 13.22 15.79
N LEU A 159 -6.18 12.05 15.88
CA LEU A 159 -5.08 11.63 14.99
C LEU A 159 -5.61 11.28 13.59
N GLU A 160 -6.81 10.72 13.47
CA GLU A 160 -7.48 10.56 12.16
C GLU A 160 -7.71 11.90 11.47
N ASP A 161 -8.15 12.93 12.23
CA ASP A 161 -8.37 14.28 11.70
C ASP A 161 -7.08 14.93 11.18
N VAL A 162 -5.91 14.49 11.62
CA VAL A 162 -4.62 14.94 11.05
C VAL A 162 -4.46 14.46 9.61
N PHE A 163 -4.86 13.20 9.31
CA PHE A 163 -4.84 12.67 7.95
C PHE A 163 -5.88 13.35 7.03
N LYS A 164 -6.99 13.83 7.59
CA LYS A 164 -8.07 14.47 6.84
C LYS A 164 -7.81 15.95 6.50
N ARG A 165 -6.74 16.53 7.02
CA ARG A 165 -6.43 17.96 6.76
C ARG A 165 -6.13 18.20 5.30
N GLY A 166 -6.88 19.13 4.70
CA GLY A 166 -6.72 19.50 3.30
C GLY A 166 -7.24 18.46 2.31
N MET A 167 -7.83 17.36 2.77
CA MET A 167 -8.40 16.35 1.87
C MET A 167 -9.56 16.92 1.06
N PRO A 168 -9.56 16.75 -0.26
CA PRO A 168 -10.73 17.02 -1.10
C PRO A 168 -11.92 16.11 -0.76
N ASP A 169 -13.12 16.48 -1.20
CA ASP A 169 -14.37 15.75 -0.91
C ASP A 169 -14.39 14.31 -1.47
N ASN A 170 -13.61 14.03 -2.51
CA ASN A 170 -13.47 12.71 -3.11
C ASN A 170 -12.36 11.86 -2.48
N PHE A 171 -11.79 12.28 -1.34
CA PHE A 171 -10.82 11.51 -0.57
C PHE A 171 -11.45 10.95 0.69
N LEU A 172 -11.07 9.75 1.10
CA LEU A 172 -11.54 9.11 2.33
C LEU A 172 -10.44 8.32 3.05
N LEU A 173 -10.66 8.05 4.33
CA LEU A 173 -9.90 7.05 5.09
C LEU A 173 -10.63 5.71 5.03
N ALA A 174 -9.93 4.63 4.63
CA ALA A 174 -10.46 3.27 4.55
C ALA A 174 -10.19 2.47 5.83
#